data_2e0a7155fbe644dbf3c391ba4c6b73c8
#
_entry.id   2e0a7155fbe644dbf3c391ba4c6b73c8
#
_cell.length_a   1.000
_cell.length_b   1.000
_cell.length_c   1.000
_cell.angle_alpha   90.00
_cell.angle_beta   90.00
_cell.angle_gamma   90.00
#
_symmetry.space_group_name_H-M   'P 1'
#
loop_
_entity.id
_entity.type
_entity.pdbx_description
1 polymer ?
#
loop_
_entity_poly.entity_id
_entity_poly.type
_entity_poly.pdbx_seq_one_letter_code
_entity_poly.pdbx_strand_id
1 'polypeptide(L)'
;MKTANIISIIAGFACIVSCSDLDIVKDPITISSPSPTEQITKVTLSDTQSGYVEAGNAMSFRFLKEIYSGENLICSPLSLQYAISMAANGASGETLQEIIDFLGYGEEGIEALNEYSKTLLEQLPAVDLDVTLKVTDALLVNDDFPLLPSFKKTVEDNYYAAVDNMDFSDPEQIAARINDWAKRNTNGFINKVLEPYEISVDAVAYIMNALYFKAKWAGDKYEPMFREEGTKPEDFRLNDGNTIKADMMRNTRYHEYAEMDGYK
;
A
#
# COMPACT_ATOMS: atom_id res chain seq x y z
N MET A 1 5.89 -20.04 -30.11
CA MET A 1 5.99 -19.85 -28.67
C MET A 1 5.74 -18.36 -28.43
N LYS A 2 4.53 -18.00 -28.01
CA LYS A 2 4.25 -16.63 -27.54
C LYS A 2 4.61 -16.60 -26.07
N THR A 3 5.72 -15.97 -25.75
CA THR A 3 6.21 -15.78 -24.40
C THR A 3 5.79 -14.41 -23.87
N ALA A 4 5.46 -14.43 -22.62
CA ALA A 4 5.28 -13.36 -21.67
C ALA A 4 3.86 -12.77 -21.61
N ASN A 5 3.05 -13.37 -20.77
CA ASN A 5 1.93 -12.67 -20.16
C ASN A 5 2.52 -11.61 -19.22
N ILE A 6 2.35 -10.35 -19.56
CA ILE A 6 2.80 -9.24 -18.69
C ILE A 6 1.73 -9.01 -17.63
N ILE A 7 2.06 -9.31 -16.38
CA ILE A 7 1.27 -8.87 -15.23
C ILE A 7 1.92 -7.57 -14.73
N SER A 8 1.16 -6.48 -14.78
CA SER A 8 1.61 -5.20 -14.23
C SER A 8 1.10 -5.03 -12.80
N ILE A 9 2.02 -4.85 -11.86
CA ILE A 9 1.72 -4.60 -10.45
C ILE A 9 1.89 -3.12 -10.19
N ILE A 10 0.81 -2.46 -9.79
CA ILE A 10 0.81 -1.04 -9.44
C ILE A 10 0.64 -0.94 -7.94
N ALA A 11 1.75 -0.74 -7.22
CA ALA A 11 1.73 -0.39 -5.81
C ALA A 11 1.56 1.14 -5.68
N GLY A 12 0.39 1.55 -5.19
CA GLY A 12 0.10 2.97 -5.00
C GLY A 12 0.93 3.58 -3.88
N PHE A 13 1.46 4.77 -4.12
CA PHE A 13 2.18 5.56 -3.12
C PHE A 13 1.18 6.33 -2.25
N ALA A 14 1.36 6.28 -0.92
CA ALA A 14 0.54 7.05 0.01
C ALA A 14 1.18 8.41 0.32
N CYS A 15 0.47 9.48 0.04
CA CYS A 15 0.81 10.82 0.52
C CYS A 15 -0.10 11.23 1.68
N ILE A 16 0.47 11.90 2.65
CA ILE A 16 -0.25 12.41 3.84
C ILE A 16 -0.63 13.86 3.60
N VAL A 17 -1.89 14.22 3.55
CA VAL A 17 -2.39 15.59 3.83
C VAL A 17 -3.90 15.63 4.13
N SER A 18 -4.31 16.64 4.84
CA SER A 18 -5.54 16.97 5.55
C SER A 18 -6.78 17.27 4.70
N CYS A 19 -7.91 16.79 5.24
CA CYS A 19 -9.30 17.28 5.19
C CYS A 19 -10.04 17.57 3.87
N SER A 20 -11.04 16.73 3.60
CA SER A 20 -12.48 17.11 3.55
C SER A 20 -13.34 15.89 3.22
N ASP A 21 -14.49 15.76 3.88
CA ASP A 21 -15.49 14.72 3.63
C ASP A 21 -16.05 14.87 2.23
N LEU A 22 -15.87 13.84 1.40
CA LEU A 22 -16.53 13.72 0.10
C LEU A 22 -17.39 12.45 0.14
N ASP A 23 -18.67 12.60 -0.17
CA ASP A 23 -19.62 11.50 -0.30
C ASP A 23 -19.12 10.45 -1.30
N ILE A 24 -18.93 9.22 -0.81
CA ILE A 24 -18.45 8.09 -1.60
C ILE A 24 -19.61 7.56 -2.44
N VAL A 25 -19.63 7.89 -3.72
CA VAL A 25 -20.47 7.18 -4.69
C VAL A 25 -19.99 5.74 -4.77
N LYS A 26 -20.88 4.79 -4.49
CA LYS A 26 -20.60 3.36 -4.60
C LYS A 26 -20.32 2.98 -6.05
N ASP A 27 -19.07 2.84 -6.40
CA ASP A 27 -18.62 2.28 -7.67
C ASP A 27 -18.36 0.77 -7.48
N PRO A 28 -18.70 -0.08 -8.46
CA PRO A 28 -18.52 -1.54 -8.38
C PRO A 28 -17.07 -2.01 -8.13
N ILE A 29 -16.07 -1.16 -8.35
CA ILE A 29 -14.65 -1.48 -8.01
C ILE A 29 -14.27 -0.95 -6.61
N THR A 30 -15.20 -0.67 -5.73
CA THR A 30 -14.89 -0.21 -4.36
C THR A 30 -15.41 -1.24 -3.36
N ILE A 31 -14.84 -2.43 -3.35
CA ILE A 31 -14.88 -3.30 -2.21
C ILE A 31 -13.63 -2.95 -1.40
N SER A 32 -13.78 -2.63 -0.14
CA SER A 32 -12.68 -2.40 0.80
C SER A 32 -12.80 -3.38 1.96
N SER A 33 -11.71 -3.61 2.66
CA SER A 33 -11.75 -4.33 3.93
C SER A 33 -12.84 -3.75 4.85
N PRO A 34 -13.47 -4.57 5.70
CA PRO A 34 -14.51 -4.11 6.61
C PRO A 34 -14.02 -2.95 7.48
N SER A 35 -14.85 -1.93 7.64
CA SER A 35 -14.54 -0.87 8.61
C SER A 35 -14.70 -1.42 10.03
N PRO A 36 -13.71 -1.24 10.92
CA PRO A 36 -13.79 -1.73 12.29
C PRO A 36 -14.89 -1.01 13.05
N THR A 37 -15.64 -1.77 13.85
CA THR A 37 -16.69 -1.25 14.76
C THR A 37 -16.21 -1.15 16.20
N GLU A 38 -15.14 -1.88 16.54
CA GLU A 38 -14.56 -1.91 17.88
C GLU A 38 -13.04 -1.80 17.80
N GLN A 39 -12.46 -1.08 18.76
CA GLN A 39 -11.02 -0.94 18.86
C GLN A 39 -10.42 -2.16 19.56
N ILE A 40 -9.32 -2.68 19.00
CA ILE A 40 -8.51 -3.73 19.60
C ILE A 40 -7.21 -3.13 20.14
N THR A 41 -6.61 -3.79 21.14
CA THR A 41 -5.35 -3.31 21.74
C THR A 41 -4.14 -3.65 20.91
N LYS A 42 -4.22 -4.71 20.10
CA LYS A 42 -3.14 -5.20 19.22
C LYS A 42 -3.69 -6.16 18.19
N VAL A 43 -2.99 -6.32 17.09
CA VAL A 43 -3.24 -7.39 16.11
C VAL A 43 -2.92 -8.74 16.77
N THR A 44 -3.84 -9.71 16.63
CA THR A 44 -3.65 -11.07 17.14
C THR A 44 -3.10 -11.95 16.01
N LEU A 45 -1.90 -12.43 16.18
CA LEU A 45 -1.18 -13.26 15.21
C LEU A 45 -0.87 -14.63 15.79
N SER A 46 -0.84 -15.67 14.94
CA SER A 46 -0.24 -16.97 15.27
C SER A 46 1.30 -16.86 15.31
N ASP A 47 1.97 -17.91 15.79
CA ASP A 47 3.43 -17.94 15.78
C ASP A 47 4.00 -17.85 14.36
N THR A 48 3.41 -18.58 13.40
CA THR A 48 3.75 -18.51 11.98
C THR A 48 3.57 -17.07 11.43
N GLN A 49 2.42 -16.44 11.68
CA GLN A 49 2.13 -15.08 11.24
C GLN A 49 3.07 -14.04 11.87
N SER A 50 3.52 -14.29 13.09
CA SER A 50 4.54 -13.44 13.75
C SER A 50 5.89 -13.50 13.01
N GLY A 51 6.27 -14.66 12.51
CA GLY A 51 7.44 -14.81 11.63
C GLY A 51 7.29 -14.04 10.31
N TYR A 52 6.08 -13.98 9.76
CA TYR A 52 5.81 -13.20 8.54
C TYR A 52 5.94 -11.68 8.75
N VAL A 53 5.71 -11.17 9.96
CA VAL A 53 5.99 -9.75 10.27
C VAL A 53 7.48 -9.45 10.13
N GLU A 54 8.34 -10.32 10.66
CA GLU A 54 9.80 -10.16 10.55
C GLU A 54 10.26 -10.23 9.09
N ALA A 55 9.76 -11.20 8.33
CA ALA A 55 10.05 -11.37 6.92
C ALA A 55 9.59 -10.16 6.10
N GLY A 56 8.37 -9.67 6.34
CA GLY A 56 7.80 -8.49 5.70
C GLY A 56 8.58 -7.22 6.01
N ASN A 57 9.05 -7.05 7.24
CA ASN A 57 9.94 -5.93 7.61
C ASN A 57 11.28 -6.03 6.87
N ALA A 58 11.89 -7.21 6.82
CA ALA A 58 13.14 -7.42 6.10
C ALA A 58 12.97 -7.13 4.59
N MET A 59 11.88 -7.60 3.97
CA MET A 59 11.54 -7.30 2.58
C MET A 59 11.36 -5.80 2.38
N SER A 60 10.67 -5.12 3.28
CA SER A 60 10.42 -3.67 3.22
C SER A 60 11.72 -2.87 3.17
N PHE A 61 12.71 -3.22 3.98
CA PHE A 61 14.03 -2.55 3.94
C PHE A 61 14.83 -2.90 2.69
N ARG A 62 14.75 -4.13 2.18
CA ARG A 62 15.38 -4.49 0.89
C ARG A 62 14.75 -3.68 -0.24
N PHE A 63 13.42 -3.63 -0.31
CA PHE A 63 12.69 -2.85 -1.30
C PHE A 63 13.05 -1.37 -1.25
N LEU A 64 13.02 -0.75 -0.05
CA LEU A 64 13.40 0.65 0.13
C LEU A 64 14.83 0.93 -0.38
N LYS A 65 15.77 0.04 -0.09
CA LYS A 65 17.17 0.16 -0.54
C LYS A 65 17.28 0.14 -2.06
N GLU A 66 16.50 -0.70 -2.74
CA GLU A 66 16.53 -0.82 -4.21
C GLU A 66 15.93 0.39 -4.92
N ILE A 67 14.85 0.98 -4.36
CA ILE A 67 14.16 2.09 -5.01
C ILE A 67 14.69 3.47 -4.60
N TYR A 68 15.52 3.55 -3.57
CA TYR A 68 16.02 4.83 -3.08
C TYR A 68 17.09 5.42 -4.01
N SER A 69 16.75 6.56 -4.62
CA SER A 69 17.62 7.28 -5.59
C SER A 69 18.34 8.50 -4.99
N GLY A 70 18.21 8.76 -3.68
CA GLY A 70 18.71 9.97 -3.03
C GLY A 70 17.71 11.13 -3.00
N GLU A 71 16.57 10.97 -3.65
CA GLU A 71 15.49 11.95 -3.67
C GLU A 71 14.45 11.68 -2.59
N ASN A 72 13.53 12.62 -2.39
CA ASN A 72 12.39 12.41 -1.49
C ASN A 72 11.54 11.26 -1.99
N LEU A 73 11.31 10.30 -1.12
CA LEU A 73 10.57 9.08 -1.43
C LEU A 73 9.50 8.83 -0.36
N ILE A 74 8.30 8.51 -0.82
CA ILE A 74 7.23 7.93 0.01
C ILE A 74 6.82 6.63 -0.65
N CYS A 75 6.85 5.53 0.07
CA CYS A 75 6.42 4.22 -0.42
C CYS A 75 5.69 3.44 0.67
N SER A 76 4.85 2.51 0.24
CA SER A 76 4.18 1.55 1.14
C SER A 76 4.61 0.12 0.79
N PRO A 77 5.60 -0.44 1.47
CA PRO A 77 5.99 -1.84 1.27
C PRO A 77 4.84 -2.81 1.55
N LEU A 78 3.94 -2.47 2.49
CA LEU A 78 2.75 -3.28 2.77
C LEU A 78 1.81 -3.36 1.56
N SER A 79 1.62 -2.26 0.83
CA SER A 79 0.87 -2.26 -0.43
C SER A 79 1.49 -3.19 -1.47
N LEU A 80 2.81 -3.16 -1.59
CA LEU A 80 3.53 -4.07 -2.49
C LEU A 80 3.36 -5.53 -2.06
N GLN A 81 3.41 -5.82 -0.75
CA GLN A 81 3.17 -7.17 -0.24
C GLN A 81 1.78 -7.68 -0.63
N TYR A 82 0.72 -6.89 -0.45
CA TYR A 82 -0.62 -7.31 -0.85
C TYR A 82 -0.74 -7.57 -2.35
N ALA A 83 -0.22 -6.66 -3.18
CA ALA A 83 -0.28 -6.82 -4.63
C ALA A 83 0.47 -8.08 -5.11
N ILE A 84 1.68 -8.33 -4.58
CA ILE A 84 2.47 -9.53 -4.91
C ILE A 84 1.79 -10.79 -4.35
N SER A 85 1.22 -10.73 -3.15
CA SER A 85 0.49 -11.86 -2.56
C SER A 85 -0.76 -12.23 -3.36
N MET A 86 -1.48 -11.26 -3.89
CA MET A 86 -2.57 -11.53 -4.84
C MET A 86 -2.06 -12.21 -6.10
N ALA A 87 -0.95 -11.72 -6.68
CA ALA A 87 -0.34 -12.33 -7.86
C ALA A 87 0.12 -13.78 -7.61
N ALA A 88 0.62 -14.09 -6.41
CA ALA A 88 1.02 -15.44 -6.00
C ALA A 88 -0.12 -16.46 -6.14
N ASN A 89 -1.36 -16.06 -5.89
CA ASN A 89 -2.53 -16.93 -6.04
C ASN A 89 -2.83 -17.32 -7.50
N GLY A 90 -2.31 -16.57 -8.47
CA GLY A 90 -2.38 -16.89 -9.89
C GLY A 90 -1.14 -17.60 -10.43
N ALA A 91 -0.09 -17.76 -9.61
CA ALA A 91 1.17 -18.36 -9.97
C ALA A 91 1.23 -19.85 -9.60
N SER A 92 2.14 -20.58 -10.25
CA SER A 92 2.42 -21.98 -9.93
C SER A 92 3.90 -22.34 -10.21
N GLY A 93 4.36 -23.47 -9.69
CA GLY A 93 5.72 -23.99 -9.91
C GLY A 93 6.80 -22.98 -9.46
N GLU A 94 7.81 -22.78 -10.29
CA GLU A 94 8.96 -21.92 -9.97
C GLU A 94 8.57 -20.47 -9.73
N THR A 95 7.62 -19.93 -10.52
CA THR A 95 7.15 -18.54 -10.33
C THR A 95 6.52 -18.33 -8.96
N LEU A 96 5.69 -19.27 -8.48
CA LEU A 96 5.14 -19.19 -7.13
C LEU A 96 6.23 -19.24 -6.08
N GLN A 97 7.21 -20.13 -6.24
CA GLN A 97 8.31 -20.26 -5.30
C GLN A 97 9.16 -18.99 -5.24
N GLU A 98 9.48 -18.38 -6.38
CA GLU A 98 10.22 -17.10 -6.42
C GLU A 98 9.46 -15.98 -5.69
N ILE A 99 8.14 -15.93 -5.82
CA ILE A 99 7.32 -14.95 -5.10
C ILE A 99 7.35 -15.20 -3.59
N ILE A 100 7.19 -16.44 -3.15
CA ILE A 100 7.23 -16.82 -1.73
C ILE A 100 8.61 -16.50 -1.14
N ASP A 101 9.69 -16.82 -1.86
CA ASP A 101 11.08 -16.53 -1.44
C ASP A 101 11.34 -15.02 -1.35
N PHE A 102 10.82 -14.23 -2.30
CA PHE A 102 10.92 -12.77 -2.28
C PHE A 102 10.23 -12.19 -1.05
N LEU A 103 9.03 -12.66 -0.73
CA LEU A 103 8.29 -12.23 0.45
C LEU A 103 8.91 -12.75 1.75
N GLY A 104 9.65 -13.86 1.71
CA GLY A 104 10.31 -14.48 2.85
C GLY A 104 9.37 -15.27 3.76
N TYR A 105 8.27 -15.79 3.24
CA TYR A 105 7.23 -16.45 4.04
C TYR A 105 7.43 -17.97 4.20
N GLY A 106 8.56 -18.52 3.74
CA GLY A 106 8.92 -19.90 3.98
C GLY A 106 8.02 -20.93 3.28
N GLU A 107 7.95 -22.15 3.84
CA GLU A 107 7.29 -23.32 3.22
C GLU A 107 5.81 -23.50 3.60
N GLU A 108 5.23 -22.60 4.36
CA GLU A 108 3.85 -22.72 4.91
C GLU A 108 2.75 -22.64 3.83
N GLY A 109 3.12 -22.26 2.62
CA GLY A 109 2.23 -22.25 1.47
C GLY A 109 1.37 -20.99 1.31
N ILE A 110 0.63 -20.97 0.19
CA ILE A 110 -0.16 -19.80 -0.22
C ILE A 110 -1.37 -19.56 0.70
N GLU A 111 -1.92 -20.61 1.29
CA GLU A 111 -3.07 -20.51 2.19
C GLU A 111 -2.73 -19.73 3.45
N ALA A 112 -1.57 -20.01 4.05
CA ALA A 112 -1.11 -19.29 5.24
C ALA A 112 -0.82 -17.81 4.94
N LEU A 113 -0.28 -17.51 3.75
CA LEU A 113 -0.09 -16.16 3.27
C LEU A 113 -1.41 -15.42 3.12
N ASN A 114 -2.42 -16.07 2.54
CA ASN A 114 -3.76 -15.50 2.36
C ASN A 114 -4.42 -15.19 3.72
N GLU A 115 -4.35 -16.12 4.66
CA GLU A 115 -4.88 -15.94 6.01
C GLU A 115 -4.17 -14.79 6.75
N TYR A 116 -2.85 -14.68 6.64
CA TYR A 116 -2.09 -13.57 7.21
C TYR A 116 -2.49 -12.22 6.60
N SER A 117 -2.58 -12.15 5.27
CA SER A 117 -2.99 -10.93 4.57
C SER A 117 -4.38 -10.48 5.01
N LYS A 118 -5.33 -11.41 5.10
CA LYS A 118 -6.68 -11.15 5.61
C LYS A 118 -6.67 -10.66 7.04
N THR A 119 -5.91 -11.32 7.92
CA THR A 119 -5.78 -10.92 9.33
C THR A 119 -5.30 -9.47 9.46
N LEU A 120 -4.30 -9.07 8.69
CA LEU A 120 -3.82 -7.69 8.71
C LEU A 120 -4.86 -6.70 8.15
N LEU A 121 -5.53 -7.03 7.05
CA LEU A 121 -6.57 -6.18 6.45
C LEU A 121 -7.75 -5.93 7.40
N GLU A 122 -8.11 -6.93 8.20
CA GLU A 122 -9.21 -6.82 9.16
C GLU A 122 -8.80 -6.14 10.47
N GLN A 123 -7.60 -6.42 10.97
CA GLN A 123 -7.23 -6.01 12.33
C GLN A 123 -6.41 -4.72 12.41
N LEU A 124 -5.52 -4.43 11.43
CA LEU A 124 -4.72 -3.20 11.48
C LEU A 124 -5.56 -1.92 11.59
N PRO A 125 -6.66 -1.75 10.83
CA PRO A 125 -7.51 -0.57 10.96
C PRO A 125 -8.19 -0.46 12.33
N ALA A 126 -8.34 -1.58 13.07
CA ALA A 126 -9.02 -1.63 14.36
C ALA A 126 -8.11 -1.30 15.56
N VAL A 127 -6.79 -1.23 15.37
CA VAL A 127 -5.84 -0.99 16.48
C VAL A 127 -6.03 0.40 17.08
N ASP A 128 -6.35 1.38 16.26
CA ASP A 128 -6.63 2.75 16.73
C ASP A 128 -7.71 3.38 15.84
N LEU A 129 -8.90 3.60 16.39
CA LEU A 129 -10.03 4.18 15.66
C LEU A 129 -9.90 5.71 15.44
N ASP A 130 -8.96 6.38 16.12
CA ASP A 130 -8.60 7.76 15.83
C ASP A 130 -7.66 7.87 14.60
N VAL A 131 -7.15 6.72 14.12
CA VAL A 131 -6.36 6.59 12.88
C VAL A 131 -7.25 6.13 11.75
N THR A 132 -7.16 6.79 10.60
CA THR A 132 -7.76 6.28 9.38
C THR A 132 -6.71 5.49 8.60
N LEU A 133 -6.82 4.17 8.62
CA LEU A 133 -6.06 3.28 7.75
C LEU A 133 -7.06 2.58 6.82
N LYS A 134 -6.94 2.84 5.53
CA LYS A 134 -7.76 2.22 4.50
C LYS A 134 -6.85 1.52 3.50
N VAL A 135 -7.06 0.24 3.31
CA VAL A 135 -6.41 -0.56 2.28
C VAL A 135 -7.46 -1.01 1.30
N THR A 136 -7.22 -0.83 0.02
CA THR A 136 -8.15 -1.20 -1.04
C THR A 136 -7.38 -1.91 -2.13
N ASP A 137 -7.89 -3.08 -2.51
CA ASP A 137 -7.32 -3.94 -3.54
C ASP A 137 -8.27 -4.06 -4.72
N ALA A 138 -7.73 -4.14 -5.93
CA ALA A 138 -8.52 -4.39 -7.12
C ALA A 138 -7.72 -5.11 -8.20
N LEU A 139 -8.44 -5.85 -9.04
CA LEU A 139 -7.94 -6.42 -10.28
C LEU A 139 -8.78 -5.88 -11.44
N LEU A 140 -8.11 -5.29 -12.41
CA LEU A 140 -8.70 -4.98 -13.69
C LEU A 140 -8.20 -6.01 -14.70
N VAL A 141 -9.11 -6.79 -15.27
CA VAL A 141 -8.79 -7.97 -16.06
C VAL A 141 -9.21 -7.75 -17.50
N ASN A 142 -8.35 -8.10 -18.43
CA ASN A 142 -8.63 -8.02 -19.84
C ASN A 142 -9.67 -9.11 -20.23
N ASP A 143 -10.73 -8.71 -20.91
CA ASP A 143 -11.84 -9.58 -21.34
C ASP A 143 -11.40 -10.79 -22.18
N ASP A 144 -10.27 -10.67 -22.88
CA ASP A 144 -9.68 -11.77 -23.65
C ASP A 144 -9.12 -12.91 -22.79
N PHE A 145 -8.96 -12.68 -21.47
CA PHE A 145 -8.36 -13.63 -20.54
C PHE A 145 -9.31 -13.94 -19.38
N PRO A 146 -10.20 -14.95 -19.51
CA PRO A 146 -11.12 -15.29 -18.43
C PRO A 146 -10.37 -15.80 -17.20
N LEU A 147 -10.66 -15.20 -16.05
CA LEU A 147 -10.10 -15.64 -14.78
C LEU A 147 -10.68 -16.99 -14.35
N LEU A 148 -9.84 -17.80 -13.71
CA LEU A 148 -10.33 -18.99 -13.01
C LEU A 148 -11.25 -18.55 -11.85
N PRO A 149 -12.45 -19.13 -11.72
CA PRO A 149 -13.38 -18.78 -10.65
C PRO A 149 -12.79 -18.96 -9.25
N SER A 150 -11.89 -19.95 -9.07
CA SER A 150 -11.17 -20.18 -7.80
C SER A 150 -10.24 -19.03 -7.46
N PHE A 151 -9.45 -18.54 -8.44
CA PHE A 151 -8.57 -17.39 -8.24
C PHE A 151 -9.37 -16.15 -7.88
N LYS A 152 -10.42 -15.81 -8.65
CA LYS A 152 -11.31 -14.69 -8.35
C LYS A 152 -11.83 -14.78 -6.92
N LYS A 153 -12.39 -15.92 -6.54
CA LYS A 153 -12.92 -16.14 -5.20
C LYS A 153 -11.84 -15.96 -4.12
N THR A 154 -10.64 -16.45 -4.34
CA THR A 154 -9.54 -16.34 -3.37
C THR A 154 -9.15 -14.86 -3.13
N VAL A 155 -9.03 -14.05 -4.18
CA VAL A 155 -8.66 -12.64 -4.01
C VAL A 155 -9.81 -11.81 -3.41
N GLU A 156 -11.06 -12.13 -3.75
CA GLU A 156 -12.23 -11.50 -3.12
C GLU A 156 -12.35 -11.85 -1.63
N ASP A 157 -12.15 -13.11 -1.25
CA ASP A 157 -12.34 -13.59 0.13
C ASP A 157 -11.20 -13.20 1.08
N ASN A 158 -9.96 -13.11 0.59
CA ASN A 158 -8.79 -12.90 1.44
C ASN A 158 -8.18 -11.50 1.34
N TYR A 159 -8.40 -10.79 0.25
CA TYR A 159 -7.87 -9.44 0.03
C TYR A 159 -8.97 -8.39 -0.11
N TYR A 160 -10.24 -8.79 -0.07
CA TYR A 160 -11.38 -7.90 -0.34
C TYR A 160 -11.20 -7.16 -1.67
N ALA A 161 -10.55 -7.81 -2.63
CA ALA A 161 -10.24 -7.23 -3.92
C ALA A 161 -11.49 -7.11 -4.79
N ALA A 162 -11.72 -5.95 -5.37
CA ALA A 162 -12.71 -5.79 -6.41
C ALA A 162 -12.16 -6.32 -7.73
N VAL A 163 -12.93 -7.14 -8.43
CA VAL A 163 -12.52 -7.72 -9.71
C VAL A 163 -13.46 -7.22 -10.81
N ASP A 164 -12.90 -6.47 -11.75
CA ASP A 164 -13.61 -5.92 -12.90
C ASP A 164 -12.97 -6.36 -14.21
N ASN A 165 -13.80 -6.53 -15.25
CA ASN A 165 -13.33 -6.92 -16.56
C ASN A 165 -13.50 -5.74 -17.54
N MET A 166 -12.53 -5.56 -18.41
CA MET A 166 -12.57 -4.52 -19.45
C MET A 166 -11.88 -4.99 -20.73
N ASP A 167 -12.31 -4.43 -21.85
CA ASP A 167 -11.59 -4.50 -23.12
C ASP A 167 -10.33 -3.62 -23.07
N PHE A 168 -9.15 -4.24 -23.19
CA PHE A 168 -7.87 -3.52 -23.15
C PHE A 168 -7.44 -2.95 -24.51
N SER A 169 -8.31 -3.00 -25.52
CA SER A 169 -8.04 -2.37 -26.83
C SER A 169 -8.08 -0.84 -26.80
N ASP A 170 -8.63 -0.23 -25.72
CA ASP A 170 -8.69 1.22 -25.50
C ASP A 170 -7.81 1.66 -24.31
N PRO A 171 -6.51 1.97 -24.54
CA PRO A 171 -5.59 2.41 -23.49
C PRO A 171 -6.01 3.69 -22.75
N GLU A 172 -6.74 4.61 -23.43
CA GLU A 172 -7.20 5.85 -22.81
C GLU A 172 -8.26 5.54 -21.74
N GLN A 173 -9.20 4.65 -22.06
CA GLN A 173 -10.25 4.25 -21.14
C GLN A 173 -9.67 3.48 -19.95
N ILE A 174 -8.72 2.56 -20.16
CA ILE A 174 -8.06 1.81 -19.10
C ILE A 174 -7.28 2.74 -18.16
N ALA A 175 -6.46 3.63 -18.71
CA ALA A 175 -5.72 4.60 -17.91
C ALA A 175 -6.66 5.51 -17.09
N ALA A 176 -7.74 5.99 -17.70
CA ALA A 176 -8.75 6.78 -17.02
C ALA A 176 -9.39 6.02 -15.85
N ARG A 177 -9.72 4.73 -16.06
CA ARG A 177 -10.32 3.84 -15.05
C ARG A 177 -9.39 3.63 -13.86
N ILE A 178 -8.10 3.31 -14.12
CA ILE A 178 -7.09 3.10 -13.08
C ILE A 178 -6.82 4.39 -12.31
N ASN A 179 -6.66 5.53 -13.00
CA ASN A 179 -6.40 6.81 -12.37
C ASN A 179 -7.58 7.27 -11.50
N ASP A 180 -8.81 7.09 -11.97
CA ASP A 180 -10.01 7.44 -11.22
C ASP A 180 -10.17 6.53 -9.98
N TRP A 181 -9.87 5.23 -10.09
CA TRP A 181 -9.83 4.32 -8.95
C TRP A 181 -8.77 4.77 -7.91
N ALA A 182 -7.55 5.09 -8.35
CA ALA A 182 -6.48 5.55 -7.46
C ALA A 182 -6.87 6.85 -6.75
N LYS A 183 -7.41 7.83 -7.48
CA LYS A 183 -7.88 9.10 -6.93
C LYS A 183 -8.92 8.89 -5.83
N ARG A 184 -9.94 8.06 -6.07
CA ARG A 184 -11.01 7.80 -5.11
C ARG A 184 -10.52 7.06 -3.87
N ASN A 185 -9.64 6.08 -4.02
CA ASN A 185 -9.16 5.25 -2.91
C ASN A 185 -8.02 5.90 -2.11
N THR A 186 -7.48 7.01 -2.58
CA THR A 186 -6.47 7.81 -1.88
C THR A 186 -6.99 9.19 -1.45
N ASN A 187 -8.31 9.38 -1.39
CA ASN A 187 -8.92 10.66 -1.05
C ASN A 187 -8.38 11.85 -1.89
N GLY A 188 -8.11 11.62 -3.16
CA GLY A 188 -7.61 12.63 -4.09
C GLY A 188 -6.11 12.92 -4.01
N PHE A 189 -5.34 12.18 -3.18
CA PHE A 189 -3.89 12.37 -3.10
C PHE A 189 -3.17 11.89 -4.35
N ILE A 190 -3.56 10.72 -4.88
CA ILE A 190 -3.00 10.19 -6.12
C ILE A 190 -4.03 10.43 -7.21
N ASN A 191 -3.83 11.49 -7.98
CA ASN A 191 -4.75 11.85 -9.04
C ASN A 191 -4.43 11.14 -10.36
N LYS A 192 -3.20 10.64 -10.49
CA LYS A 192 -2.72 9.99 -11.71
C LYS A 192 -1.61 9.01 -11.38
N VAL A 193 -1.74 7.80 -11.90
CA VAL A 193 -0.79 6.68 -11.75
C VAL A 193 -0.17 6.32 -13.07
N LEU A 194 -0.98 6.34 -14.16
CA LEU A 194 -0.59 5.89 -15.49
C LEU A 194 -1.01 6.87 -16.57
N GLU A 195 -0.19 6.93 -17.60
CA GLU A 195 -0.52 7.53 -18.90
C GLU A 195 -1.06 6.47 -19.86
N PRO A 196 -1.90 6.83 -20.84
CA PRO A 196 -2.41 5.88 -21.82
C PRO A 196 -1.32 5.10 -22.58
N TYR A 197 -0.17 5.71 -22.86
CA TYR A 197 0.94 5.06 -23.55
C TYR A 197 1.68 4.01 -22.70
N GLU A 198 1.43 3.97 -21.38
CA GLU A 198 1.97 2.96 -20.46
C GLU A 198 1.08 1.73 -20.36
N ILE A 199 -0.14 1.80 -20.90
CA ILE A 199 -1.05 0.67 -20.96
C ILE A 199 -0.63 -0.30 -22.07
N SER A 200 -0.45 -1.57 -21.71
CA SER A 200 -0.24 -2.64 -22.68
C SER A 200 -1.57 -3.30 -23.02
N VAL A 201 -1.90 -3.30 -24.30
CA VAL A 201 -3.10 -4.01 -24.83
C VAL A 201 -2.97 -5.53 -24.69
N ASP A 202 -1.75 -6.04 -24.59
CA ASP A 202 -1.45 -7.47 -24.38
C ASP A 202 -1.40 -7.85 -22.89
N ALA A 203 -1.63 -6.90 -21.98
CA ALA A 203 -1.65 -7.22 -20.55
C ALA A 203 -2.86 -8.12 -20.23
N VAL A 204 -2.64 -9.09 -19.33
CA VAL A 204 -3.70 -9.98 -18.84
C VAL A 204 -4.54 -9.29 -17.78
N ALA A 205 -3.87 -8.58 -16.87
CA ALA A 205 -4.52 -7.87 -15.78
C ALA A 205 -3.61 -6.79 -15.19
N TYR A 206 -4.23 -5.79 -14.56
CA TYR A 206 -3.60 -4.85 -13.65
C TYR A 206 -4.02 -5.18 -12.23
N ILE A 207 -3.06 -5.48 -11.36
CA ILE A 207 -3.26 -5.67 -9.93
C ILE A 207 -3.00 -4.33 -9.26
N MET A 208 -3.98 -3.83 -8.52
CA MET A 208 -3.95 -2.50 -7.93
C MET A 208 -4.11 -2.61 -6.41
N ASN A 209 -3.27 -1.89 -5.68
CA ASN A 209 -3.45 -1.66 -4.24
C ASN A 209 -3.30 -0.17 -3.96
N ALA A 210 -4.16 0.35 -3.09
CA ALA A 210 -4.07 1.70 -2.55
C ALA A 210 -4.16 1.64 -1.03
N LEU A 211 -3.21 2.31 -0.36
CA LEU A 211 -3.20 2.49 1.08
C LEU A 211 -3.32 3.98 1.40
N TYR A 212 -4.35 4.33 2.16
CA TYR A 212 -4.53 5.66 2.72
C TYR A 212 -4.34 5.61 4.23
N PHE A 213 -3.43 6.44 4.74
CA PHE A 213 -3.15 6.56 6.16
C PHE A 213 -3.29 8.01 6.60
N LYS A 214 -4.08 8.24 7.66
CA LYS A 214 -4.22 9.54 8.31
C LYS A 214 -4.26 9.35 9.81
N ALA A 215 -3.31 9.96 10.50
CA ALA A 215 -3.20 9.90 11.95
C ALA A 215 -2.80 11.25 12.51
N LYS A 216 -3.04 11.44 13.81
CA LYS A 216 -2.44 12.53 14.58
C LYS A 216 -1.15 12.05 15.21
N TRP A 217 -0.24 12.99 15.49
CA TRP A 217 0.94 12.68 16.29
C TRP A 217 0.55 12.25 17.70
N ALA A 218 1.29 11.31 18.27
CA ALA A 218 1.11 10.94 19.68
C ALA A 218 1.29 12.19 20.57
N GLY A 219 0.28 12.48 21.39
CA GLY A 219 0.26 13.68 22.22
C GLY A 219 -0.53 14.87 21.65
N ASP A 220 -0.92 14.87 20.39
CA ASP A 220 -1.80 15.91 19.81
C ASP A 220 -3.26 15.83 20.30
N LYS A 221 -3.59 14.80 21.09
CA LYS A 221 -4.96 14.61 21.58
C LYS A 221 -5.45 15.78 22.43
N TYR A 222 -4.55 16.46 23.14
CA TYR A 222 -4.88 17.56 24.06
C TYR A 222 -4.18 18.87 23.72
N GLU A 223 -2.97 18.82 23.16
CA GLU A 223 -2.20 19.98 22.69
C GLU A 223 -1.39 19.61 21.46
N PRO A 224 -1.33 20.49 20.43
CA PRO A 224 -0.48 20.26 19.27
C PRO A 224 0.97 19.99 19.68
N MET A 225 1.58 18.94 19.11
CA MET A 225 2.98 18.63 19.35
C MET A 225 3.90 19.77 18.88
N PHE A 226 3.54 20.39 17.76
CA PHE A 226 4.19 21.56 17.20
C PHE A 226 3.18 22.69 17.13
N ARG A 227 3.57 23.88 17.60
CA ARG A 227 2.73 25.09 17.56
C ARG A 227 3.11 25.92 16.34
N GLU A 228 2.12 26.44 15.65
CA GLU A 228 2.32 27.27 14.45
C GLU A 228 3.20 28.49 14.74
N GLU A 229 2.98 29.15 15.90
CA GLU A 229 3.74 30.33 16.33
C GLU A 229 5.25 30.02 16.58
N GLY A 230 5.56 28.75 16.82
CA GLY A 230 6.93 28.25 17.00
C GLY A 230 7.64 27.90 15.68
N THR A 231 6.90 27.81 14.58
CA THR A 231 7.44 27.45 13.26
C THR A 231 8.05 28.70 12.62
N LYS A 232 9.34 28.63 12.25
CA LYS A 232 10.07 29.75 11.65
C LYS A 232 10.97 29.29 10.52
N PRO A 233 11.18 30.13 9.48
CA PRO A 233 12.18 29.87 8.45
C PRO A 233 13.58 29.84 9.04
N GLU A 234 14.25 28.69 8.98
CA GLU A 234 15.64 28.49 9.42
C GLU A 234 16.48 27.83 8.32
N ASP A 235 17.79 27.83 8.50
CA ASP A 235 18.69 27.20 7.54
C ASP A 235 18.59 25.68 7.62
N PHE A 236 18.29 25.05 6.48
CA PHE A 236 18.26 23.62 6.31
C PHE A 236 19.29 23.18 5.27
N ARG A 237 20.19 22.30 5.65
CA ARG A 237 21.25 21.78 4.78
C ARG A 237 20.76 20.57 3.99
N LEU A 238 20.83 20.67 2.67
CA LEU A 238 20.51 19.58 1.74
C LEU A 238 21.66 18.57 1.64
N ASN A 239 21.37 17.39 1.07
CA ASN A 239 22.37 16.34 0.84
C ASN A 239 23.51 16.76 -0.10
N ASP A 240 23.23 17.65 -1.05
CA ASP A 240 24.23 18.23 -1.97
C ASP A 240 25.12 19.28 -1.33
N GLY A 241 24.92 19.58 -0.03
CA GLY A 241 25.64 20.56 0.75
C GLY A 241 25.10 21.98 0.65
N ASN A 242 24.13 22.26 -0.22
CA ASN A 242 23.46 23.54 -0.30
C ASN A 242 22.59 23.80 0.92
N THR A 243 22.33 25.07 1.21
CA THR A 243 21.45 25.49 2.31
C THR A 243 20.24 26.22 1.73
N ILE A 244 19.06 25.83 2.18
CA ILE A 244 17.80 26.49 1.86
C ILE A 244 17.14 27.00 3.15
N LYS A 245 16.15 27.89 3.02
CA LYS A 245 15.24 28.23 4.12
C LYS A 245 14.09 27.25 4.11
N ALA A 246 13.85 26.61 5.25
CA ALA A 246 12.71 25.73 5.47
C ALA A 246 11.98 26.16 6.74
N ASP A 247 10.67 25.98 6.77
CA ASP A 247 9.85 26.24 7.95
C ASP A 247 10.12 25.15 8.99
N MET A 248 10.95 25.47 9.98
CA MET A 248 11.37 24.54 11.03
C MET A 248 10.40 24.58 12.19
N MET A 249 9.75 23.44 12.43
CA MET A 249 8.88 23.22 13.59
C MET A 249 9.74 22.97 14.83
N ARG A 250 9.32 23.52 15.97
CA ARG A 250 10.01 23.34 17.26
C ARG A 250 9.10 22.70 18.29
N ASN A 251 9.67 21.74 18.99
CA ASN A 251 9.08 21.14 20.18
C ASN A 251 10.09 21.18 21.31
N THR A 252 9.66 21.65 22.48
CA THR A 252 10.53 21.81 23.70
C THR A 252 10.16 20.82 24.81
N ARG A 253 9.48 19.71 24.46
CA ARG A 253 9.12 18.67 25.42
C ARG A 253 10.33 17.78 25.73
N TYR A 254 10.26 17.09 26.86
CA TYR A 254 11.19 15.99 27.14
C TYR A 254 10.88 14.80 26.27
N HIS A 255 11.91 14.25 25.63
CA HIS A 255 11.82 13.04 24.83
C HIS A 255 12.77 11.99 25.39
N GLU A 256 12.34 10.73 25.34
CA GLU A 256 13.25 9.62 25.55
C GLU A 256 14.27 9.61 24.41
N TYR A 257 15.53 9.41 24.75
CA TYR A 257 16.64 9.44 23.81
C TYR A 257 17.49 8.18 23.99
N ALA A 258 17.79 7.54 22.89
CA ALA A 258 18.76 6.45 22.85
C ALA A 258 19.81 6.73 21.78
N GLU A 259 21.07 6.48 22.12
CA GLU A 259 22.19 6.52 21.17
C GLU A 259 22.66 5.10 20.90
N MET A 260 22.68 4.70 19.65
CA MET A 260 23.09 3.39 19.20
C MET A 260 24.18 3.54 18.13
N ASP A 261 24.90 2.44 17.85
CA ASP A 261 25.95 2.47 16.84
C ASP A 261 25.39 2.83 15.46
N GLY A 262 25.82 3.98 14.96
CA GLY A 262 25.42 4.49 13.63
C GLY A 262 24.13 5.30 13.58
N TYR A 263 23.33 5.44 14.67
CA TYR A 263 22.09 6.24 14.69
C TYR A 263 21.70 6.70 16.11
N LYS A 264 20.87 7.74 16.14
CA LYS A 264 20.37 8.37 17.37
C LYS A 264 18.85 8.44 17.35
#